data_274f78d314f1e86900e52cad9a7318dd
#
_entry.id   274f78d314f1e86900e52cad9a7318dd
#
_cell.length_a   1.000
_cell.length_b   1.000
_cell.length_c   1.000
_cell.angle_alpha   90.00
_cell.angle_beta   90.00
_cell.angle_gamma   90.00
#
_symmetry.space_group_name_H-M   'P 1'
#
loop_
_entity.id
_entity.type
_entity.pdbx_description
1 polymer ?
#
loop_
_entity_poly.entity_id
_entity_poly.type
_entity_poly.pdbx_seq_one_letter_code
_entity_poly.pdbx_strand_id
1 'polypeptide(L)'
;MKQFLTEEIKSDYLESLKTIVSYPSVLNEGENGTPFGQSIQNVLEKMLEITRSLGFKTYIDPKGYYGYAEIGQGEELLAVLCHLDVVPAGDLSDWETPPFEATIKDGWIHGRGVQDDKGPSLAALYAVKALMDAGVTFNKRIRFIYGTDEETLWRCMARYNELEETATLGFAPDSSFPLTYAEKGLLQIKLHGPGSQALAIEAGEAFNV
;
A
#
# COMPACT_ATOMS: atom_id res chain seq x y z
N MET A 1 -19.69 13.27 9.00
CA MET A 1 -18.57 12.32 8.98
C MET A 1 -18.37 11.61 10.32
N LYS A 2 -18.19 12.32 11.44
CA LYS A 2 -18.02 11.69 12.78
C LYS A 2 -19.08 10.64 13.17
N GLN A 3 -20.32 10.76 12.69
CA GLN A 3 -21.40 9.80 13.01
C GLN A 3 -21.27 8.42 12.34
N PHE A 4 -20.40 8.30 11.30
CA PHE A 4 -20.17 7.02 10.61
C PHE A 4 -18.98 6.24 11.17
N LEU A 5 -18.06 6.94 11.86
CA LEU A 5 -16.86 6.33 12.46
C LEU A 5 -17.17 5.88 13.90
N THR A 6 -17.77 4.72 14.02
CA THR A 6 -18.05 4.10 15.31
C THR A 6 -16.79 3.58 15.99
N GLU A 7 -16.84 3.30 17.29
CA GLU A 7 -15.69 2.68 18.00
C GLU A 7 -15.41 1.26 17.47
N GLU A 8 -16.41 0.55 16.99
CA GLU A 8 -16.24 -0.74 16.33
C GLU A 8 -15.40 -0.60 15.05
N ILE A 9 -15.77 0.31 14.14
CA ILE A 9 -15.00 0.59 12.91
C ILE A 9 -13.54 0.95 13.23
N LYS A 10 -13.31 1.74 14.28
CA LYS A 10 -11.95 2.11 14.70
C LYS A 10 -11.17 0.90 15.24
N SER A 11 -11.83 0.07 16.03
CA SER A 11 -11.24 -1.15 16.57
C SER A 11 -10.87 -2.12 15.45
N ASP A 12 -11.76 -2.35 14.50
CA ASP A 12 -11.54 -3.24 13.36
C ASP A 12 -10.41 -2.73 12.45
N TYR A 13 -10.37 -1.41 12.22
CA TYR A 13 -9.24 -0.77 11.54
C TYR A 13 -7.92 -1.06 12.23
N LEU A 14 -7.84 -0.87 13.56
CA LEU A 14 -6.61 -1.08 14.32
C LEU A 14 -6.16 -2.54 14.30
N GLU A 15 -7.07 -3.48 14.42
CA GLU A 15 -6.75 -4.92 14.35
C GLU A 15 -6.28 -5.33 12.94
N SER A 16 -6.93 -4.79 11.91
CA SER A 16 -6.48 -4.99 10.53
C SER A 16 -5.10 -4.36 10.28
N LEU A 17 -4.85 -3.17 10.79
CA LEU A 17 -3.56 -2.49 10.66
C LEU A 17 -2.44 -3.29 11.34
N LYS A 18 -2.65 -3.76 12.57
CA LYS A 18 -1.69 -4.64 13.26
C LYS A 18 -1.40 -5.89 12.43
N THR A 19 -2.43 -6.50 11.89
CA THR A 19 -2.30 -7.70 11.04
C THR A 19 -1.47 -7.40 9.80
N ILE A 20 -1.78 -6.34 9.05
CA ILE A 20 -1.10 -6.03 7.78
C ILE A 20 0.34 -5.53 8.00
N VAL A 21 0.59 -4.76 9.06
CA VAL A 21 1.94 -4.29 9.42
C VAL A 21 2.86 -5.45 9.83
N SER A 22 2.31 -6.53 10.40
CA SER A 22 3.12 -7.69 10.82
C SER A 22 3.82 -8.43 9.68
N TYR A 23 3.45 -8.17 8.42
CA TYR A 23 4.15 -8.70 7.26
C TYR A 23 5.33 -7.78 6.88
N PRO A 24 6.59 -8.24 6.97
CA PRO A 24 7.75 -7.48 6.52
C PRO A 24 7.86 -7.54 4.99
N SER A 25 6.95 -6.84 4.32
CA SER A 25 6.75 -6.87 2.87
C SER A 25 7.80 -6.04 2.11
N VAL A 26 9.06 -6.31 2.39
CA VAL A 26 10.21 -5.72 1.69
C VAL A 26 10.48 -6.54 0.43
N LEU A 27 10.88 -5.86 -0.66
CA LEU A 27 11.22 -6.49 -1.94
C LEU A 27 12.27 -7.60 -1.77
N ASN A 28 11.96 -8.79 -2.29
CA ASN A 28 12.87 -9.94 -2.39
C ASN A 28 12.58 -10.70 -3.69
N GLU A 29 13.16 -10.24 -4.79
CA GLU A 29 12.87 -10.74 -6.13
C GLU A 29 13.17 -12.23 -6.31
N GLY A 30 12.25 -12.90 -7.00
CA GLY A 30 12.41 -14.30 -7.41
C GLY A 30 12.25 -15.34 -6.30
N GLU A 31 11.90 -14.93 -5.09
CA GLU A 31 11.64 -15.85 -3.99
C GLU A 31 10.40 -16.69 -4.27
N ASN A 32 10.54 -18.00 -4.22
CA ASN A 32 9.43 -18.96 -4.36
C ASN A 32 8.56 -18.79 -5.62
N GLY A 33 9.10 -18.16 -6.68
CA GLY A 33 8.38 -17.89 -7.93
C GLY A 33 7.41 -16.71 -7.85
N THR A 34 7.44 -15.93 -6.78
CA THR A 34 6.73 -14.66 -6.65
C THR A 34 7.52 -13.54 -7.35
N PRO A 35 6.86 -12.51 -7.92
CA PRO A 35 7.58 -11.44 -8.62
C PRO A 35 8.40 -10.57 -7.67
N PHE A 36 7.91 -10.32 -6.46
CA PHE A 36 8.48 -9.35 -5.53
C PHE A 36 8.79 -9.91 -4.14
N GLY A 37 8.61 -11.21 -3.94
CA GLY A 37 8.91 -11.92 -2.69
C GLY A 37 7.68 -12.46 -1.97
N GLN A 38 7.90 -13.53 -1.22
CA GLN A 38 6.82 -14.27 -0.54
C GLN A 38 6.10 -13.41 0.49
N SER A 39 6.80 -12.53 1.20
CA SER A 39 6.19 -11.67 2.21
C SER A 39 5.21 -10.66 1.60
N ILE A 40 5.55 -10.12 0.41
CA ILE A 40 4.66 -9.24 -0.35
C ILE A 40 3.44 -10.01 -0.87
N GLN A 41 3.64 -11.22 -1.40
CA GLN A 41 2.53 -12.08 -1.81
C GLN A 41 1.58 -12.38 -0.64
N ASN A 42 2.14 -12.73 0.52
CA ASN A 42 1.36 -13.07 1.71
C ASN A 42 0.53 -11.87 2.22
N VAL A 43 1.09 -10.67 2.23
CA VAL A 43 0.35 -9.47 2.66
C VAL A 43 -0.74 -9.09 1.66
N LEU A 44 -0.51 -9.27 0.35
CA LEU A 44 -1.53 -9.08 -0.67
C LEU A 44 -2.72 -10.03 -0.48
N GLU A 45 -2.45 -11.31 -0.28
CA GLU A 45 -3.49 -12.32 -0.02
C GLU A 45 -4.27 -12.00 1.26
N LYS A 46 -3.57 -11.58 2.33
CA LYS A 46 -4.20 -11.21 3.60
C LYS A 46 -5.06 -9.94 3.45
N MET A 47 -4.60 -8.92 2.74
CA MET A 47 -5.39 -7.72 2.47
C MET A 47 -6.66 -8.07 1.69
N LEU A 48 -6.58 -8.94 0.69
CA LEU A 48 -7.74 -9.39 -0.07
C LEU A 48 -8.68 -10.27 0.76
N GLU A 49 -8.17 -11.04 1.72
CA GLU A 49 -9.01 -11.77 2.70
C GLU A 49 -9.79 -10.79 3.58
N ILE A 50 -9.12 -9.77 4.14
CA ILE A 50 -9.77 -8.74 4.96
C ILE A 50 -10.84 -8.03 4.14
N THR A 51 -10.53 -7.53 2.96
CA THR A 51 -11.49 -6.79 2.13
C THR A 51 -12.68 -7.64 1.71
N ARG A 52 -12.46 -8.93 1.44
CA ARG A 52 -13.54 -9.88 1.16
C ARG A 52 -14.48 -10.06 2.35
N SER A 53 -13.93 -10.16 3.57
CA SER A 53 -14.72 -10.27 4.79
C SER A 53 -15.58 -9.02 5.06
N LEU A 54 -15.14 -7.85 4.57
CA LEU A 54 -15.87 -6.59 4.64
C LEU A 54 -16.96 -6.44 3.55
N GLY A 55 -17.11 -7.43 2.64
CA GLY A 55 -18.16 -7.45 1.63
C GLY A 55 -17.74 -6.98 0.23
N PHE A 56 -16.46 -6.77 -0.03
CA PHE A 56 -15.95 -6.42 -1.35
C PHE A 56 -15.77 -7.67 -2.22
N LYS A 57 -15.90 -7.50 -3.53
CA LYS A 57 -15.43 -8.49 -4.52
C LYS A 57 -13.93 -8.32 -4.70
N THR A 58 -13.19 -9.40 -4.64
CA THR A 58 -11.72 -9.36 -4.73
C THR A 58 -11.20 -10.12 -5.92
N TYR A 59 -10.09 -9.64 -6.46
CA TYR A 59 -9.32 -10.27 -7.53
C TYR A 59 -7.82 -10.23 -7.16
N ILE A 60 -7.10 -11.25 -7.58
CA ILE A 60 -5.63 -11.29 -7.54
C ILE A 60 -5.10 -11.66 -8.91
N ASP A 61 -4.11 -10.93 -9.40
CA ASP A 61 -3.41 -11.29 -10.62
C ASP A 61 -2.74 -12.67 -10.45
N PRO A 62 -2.96 -13.62 -11.37
CA PRO A 62 -2.38 -14.96 -11.26
C PRO A 62 -0.85 -15.01 -11.19
N LYS A 63 -0.18 -13.93 -11.62
CA LYS A 63 1.27 -13.78 -11.50
C LYS A 63 1.72 -13.05 -10.23
N GLY A 64 0.79 -12.62 -9.37
CA GLY A 64 1.09 -11.99 -8.09
C GLY A 64 1.56 -10.54 -8.16
N TYR A 65 1.35 -9.84 -9.28
CA TYR A 65 1.80 -8.45 -9.43
C TYR A 65 0.91 -7.44 -8.70
N TYR A 66 -0.39 -7.71 -8.59
CA TYR A 66 -1.35 -6.82 -7.92
C TYR A 66 -2.59 -7.59 -7.50
N GLY A 67 -3.40 -6.96 -6.72
CA GLY A 67 -4.79 -7.38 -6.48
C GLY A 67 -5.68 -6.17 -6.37
N TYR A 68 -6.99 -6.39 -6.40
CA TYR A 68 -7.94 -5.33 -6.11
C TYR A 68 -9.18 -5.83 -5.38
N ALA A 69 -9.84 -4.90 -4.71
CA ALA A 69 -11.14 -5.10 -4.09
C ALA A 69 -12.12 -4.06 -4.64
N GLU A 70 -13.31 -4.49 -5.05
CA GLU A 70 -14.30 -3.61 -5.69
C GLU A 70 -15.67 -3.74 -5.05
N ILE A 71 -16.37 -2.60 -4.96
CA ILE A 71 -17.75 -2.50 -4.52
C ILE A 71 -18.49 -1.43 -5.32
N GLY A 72 -19.81 -1.43 -5.23
CA GLY A 72 -20.67 -0.48 -5.93
C GLY A 72 -21.09 -0.99 -7.30
N GLN A 73 -21.66 -0.08 -8.09
CA GLN A 73 -22.26 -0.41 -9.40
C GLN A 73 -22.19 0.82 -10.33
N GLY A 74 -22.42 0.58 -11.61
CA GLY A 74 -22.40 1.64 -12.64
C GLY A 74 -21.19 1.53 -13.55
N GLU A 75 -21.11 2.42 -14.52
CA GLU A 75 -20.05 2.43 -15.53
C GLU A 75 -18.77 3.11 -15.03
N GLU A 76 -18.94 4.19 -14.26
CA GLU A 76 -17.79 4.96 -13.75
C GLU A 76 -17.06 4.21 -12.63
N LEU A 77 -15.74 4.27 -12.71
CA LEU A 77 -14.83 3.66 -11.73
C LEU A 77 -14.04 4.74 -10.99
N LEU A 78 -14.19 4.76 -9.65
CA LEU A 78 -13.29 5.47 -8.73
C LEU A 78 -12.21 4.52 -8.25
N ALA A 79 -10.96 4.79 -8.59
CA ALA A 79 -9.82 4.04 -8.07
C ALA A 79 -9.25 4.68 -6.81
N VAL A 80 -8.95 3.85 -5.82
CA VAL A 80 -8.09 4.19 -4.68
C VAL A 80 -6.81 3.40 -4.86
N LEU A 81 -5.72 4.09 -5.22
CA LEU A 81 -4.43 3.46 -5.49
C LEU A 81 -3.66 3.33 -4.19
N CYS A 82 -3.38 2.12 -3.81
CA CYS A 82 -2.72 1.72 -2.58
C CYS A 82 -1.51 0.83 -2.88
N HIS A 83 -0.56 0.74 -1.95
CA HIS A 83 0.49 -0.27 -2.04
C HIS A 83 0.72 -1.00 -0.71
N LEU A 84 1.33 -2.18 -0.79
CA LEU A 84 1.52 -3.07 0.35
C LEU A 84 3.00 -3.41 0.59
N ASP A 85 3.85 -3.16 -0.39
CA ASP A 85 5.30 -3.24 -0.21
C ASP A 85 5.79 -2.07 0.65
N VAL A 86 6.92 -2.25 1.28
CA VAL A 86 7.53 -1.26 2.17
C VAL A 86 9.04 -1.26 1.97
N VAL A 87 9.69 -0.11 2.20
CA VAL A 87 11.14 -0.03 2.25
C VAL A 87 11.71 -0.81 3.45
N PRO A 88 12.98 -1.25 3.41
CA PRO A 88 13.62 -1.91 4.54
C PRO A 88 13.53 -1.09 5.83
N ALA A 89 13.48 -1.78 6.96
CA ALA A 89 13.46 -1.12 8.27
C ALA A 89 14.76 -0.37 8.61
N GLY A 90 15.85 -0.69 7.93
CA GLY A 90 17.17 -0.15 8.30
C GLY A 90 17.75 -0.84 9.54
N ASP A 91 18.54 -0.11 10.32
CA ASP A 91 19.09 -0.62 11.57
C ASP A 91 17.99 -0.74 12.63
N LEU A 92 17.78 -1.94 13.15
CA LEU A 92 16.75 -2.20 14.16
C LEU A 92 17.02 -1.49 15.49
N SER A 93 18.26 -1.09 15.75
CA SER A 93 18.62 -0.33 16.95
C SER A 93 18.11 1.13 16.92
N ASP A 94 17.75 1.65 15.76
CA ASP A 94 17.19 2.99 15.60
C ASP A 94 15.68 3.04 15.90
N TRP A 95 15.05 1.88 16.09
CA TRP A 95 13.62 1.79 16.37
C TRP A 95 13.33 1.74 17.88
N GLU A 96 12.46 2.61 18.36
CA GLU A 96 11.96 2.55 19.74
C GLU A 96 10.96 1.42 19.98
N THR A 97 10.32 0.93 18.91
CA THR A 97 9.37 -0.18 18.91
C THR A 97 9.68 -1.11 17.73
N PRO A 98 9.35 -2.40 17.77
CA PRO A 98 9.60 -3.29 16.64
C PRO A 98 8.94 -2.77 15.35
N PRO A 99 9.68 -2.65 14.23
CA PRO A 99 9.18 -2.01 13.02
C PRO A 99 7.98 -2.72 12.38
N PHE A 100 7.85 -4.03 12.56
CA PHE A 100 6.76 -4.83 11.99
C PHE A 100 5.70 -5.22 13.04
N GLU A 101 5.57 -4.38 14.06
CA GLU A 101 4.49 -4.44 15.05
C GLU A 101 3.85 -3.07 15.14
N ALA A 102 2.56 -2.95 14.80
CA ALA A 102 1.84 -1.68 14.92
C ALA A 102 1.62 -1.36 16.40
N THR A 103 2.64 -0.78 17.04
CA THR A 103 2.65 -0.46 18.47
C THR A 103 1.97 0.87 18.75
N ILE A 104 0.99 0.89 19.64
CA ILE A 104 0.35 2.12 20.11
C ILE A 104 1.11 2.63 21.35
N LYS A 105 1.72 3.82 21.22
CA LYS A 105 2.48 4.48 22.28
C LYS A 105 2.18 5.97 22.26
N ASP A 106 1.87 6.56 23.40
CA ASP A 106 1.63 8.01 23.58
C ASP A 106 0.59 8.60 22.61
N GLY A 107 -0.43 7.83 22.23
CA GLY A 107 -1.48 8.24 21.29
C GLY A 107 -1.10 8.15 19.81
N TRP A 108 0.07 7.62 19.48
CA TRP A 108 0.57 7.38 18.14
C TRP A 108 0.68 5.89 17.85
N ILE A 109 0.57 5.53 16.57
CA ILE A 109 0.83 4.17 16.09
C ILE A 109 2.20 4.18 15.40
N HIS A 110 3.10 3.32 15.87
CA HIS A 110 4.46 3.19 15.37
C HIS A 110 4.60 1.87 14.61
N GLY A 111 5.30 1.90 13.48
CA GLY A 111 5.61 0.71 12.68
C GLY A 111 5.93 1.05 11.23
N ARG A 112 6.69 0.19 10.54
CA ARG A 112 6.99 0.32 9.12
C ARG A 112 5.70 0.07 8.30
N GLY A 113 5.34 1.01 7.41
CA GLY A 113 4.11 0.94 6.63
C GLY A 113 2.86 1.48 7.33
N VAL A 114 2.96 1.93 8.60
CA VAL A 114 1.82 2.54 9.29
C VAL A 114 1.38 3.83 8.62
N GLN A 115 2.31 4.61 8.10
CA GLN A 115 2.04 5.85 7.39
C GLN A 115 2.10 5.69 5.88
N ASP A 116 2.96 4.82 5.38
CA ASP A 116 3.30 4.64 3.98
C ASP A 116 3.28 3.12 3.66
N ASP A 117 2.25 2.61 3.02
CA ASP A 117 0.87 3.13 2.77
C ASP A 117 -0.20 2.20 3.38
N LYS A 118 0.20 1.16 4.16
CA LYS A 118 -0.72 0.17 4.77
C LYS A 118 -1.79 0.82 5.64
N GLY A 119 -1.41 1.83 6.43
CA GLY A 119 -2.34 2.56 7.30
C GLY A 119 -3.34 3.40 6.51
N PRO A 120 -2.92 4.32 5.65
CA PRO A 120 -3.83 5.11 4.82
C PRO A 120 -4.70 4.27 3.89
N SER A 121 -4.15 3.18 3.31
CA SER A 121 -4.92 2.20 2.53
C SER A 121 -6.10 1.63 3.31
N LEU A 122 -5.84 1.17 4.54
CA LEU A 122 -6.89 0.66 5.43
C LEU A 122 -7.83 1.78 5.90
N ALA A 123 -7.33 2.99 6.15
CA ALA A 123 -8.18 4.11 6.55
C ALA A 123 -9.22 4.45 5.46
N ALA A 124 -8.79 4.48 4.20
CA ALA A 124 -9.68 4.68 3.06
C ALA A 124 -10.69 3.53 2.93
N LEU A 125 -10.25 2.27 3.11
CA LEU A 125 -11.10 1.08 3.07
C LEU A 125 -12.19 1.14 4.16
N TYR A 126 -11.81 1.42 5.40
CA TYR A 126 -12.76 1.48 6.52
C TYR A 126 -13.66 2.71 6.46
N ALA A 127 -13.25 3.79 5.79
CA ALA A 127 -14.15 4.90 5.50
C ALA A 127 -15.28 4.47 4.54
N VAL A 128 -14.98 3.70 3.50
CA VAL A 128 -15.99 3.13 2.60
C VAL A 128 -16.86 2.11 3.35
N LYS A 129 -16.26 1.24 4.18
CA LYS A 129 -17.00 0.28 5.02
C LYS A 129 -18.00 0.98 5.94
N ALA A 130 -17.59 2.07 6.60
CA ALA A 130 -18.48 2.85 7.46
C ALA A 130 -19.70 3.43 6.70
N LEU A 131 -19.51 3.83 5.45
CA LEU A 131 -20.61 4.27 4.59
C LEU A 131 -21.54 3.10 4.20
N MET A 132 -20.97 1.93 3.92
CA MET A 132 -21.74 0.71 3.66
C MET A 132 -22.64 0.33 4.85
N ASP A 133 -22.07 0.34 6.06
CA ASP A 133 -22.81 0.02 7.29
C ASP A 133 -23.90 1.03 7.60
N ALA A 134 -23.72 2.28 7.17
CA ALA A 134 -24.75 3.32 7.23
C ALA A 134 -25.82 3.19 6.13
N GLY A 135 -25.76 2.17 5.28
CA GLY A 135 -26.73 1.92 4.21
C GLY A 135 -26.57 2.82 2.99
N VAL A 136 -25.41 3.48 2.82
CA VAL A 136 -25.13 4.29 1.63
C VAL A 136 -25.01 3.38 0.41
N THR A 137 -25.76 3.69 -0.63
CA THR A 137 -25.67 3.02 -1.94
C THR A 137 -24.74 3.80 -2.84
N PHE A 138 -23.73 3.12 -3.39
CA PHE A 138 -22.80 3.73 -4.33
C PHE A 138 -23.36 3.63 -5.76
N ASN A 139 -23.34 4.76 -6.47
CA ASN A 139 -23.74 4.86 -7.88
C ASN A 139 -22.55 4.78 -8.84
N LYS A 140 -21.34 4.59 -8.29
CA LYS A 140 -20.09 4.33 -9.00
C LYS A 140 -19.46 3.06 -8.40
N ARG A 141 -18.64 2.38 -9.19
CA ARG A 141 -17.75 1.36 -8.65
C ARG A 141 -16.60 2.02 -7.93
N ILE A 142 -16.20 1.47 -6.79
CA ILE A 142 -15.03 1.89 -6.01
C ILE A 142 -14.09 0.72 -5.99
N ARG A 143 -12.89 0.88 -6.52
CA ARG A 143 -11.86 -0.15 -6.59
C ARG A 143 -10.62 0.29 -5.81
N PHE A 144 -10.30 -0.47 -4.77
CA PHE A 144 -9.01 -0.39 -4.08
C PHE A 144 -8.02 -1.25 -4.85
N ILE A 145 -7.01 -0.63 -5.44
CA ILE A 145 -5.93 -1.31 -6.18
C ILE A 145 -4.76 -1.46 -5.22
N TYR A 146 -4.35 -2.69 -4.95
CA TYR A 146 -3.22 -3.00 -4.07
C TYR A 146 -1.99 -3.32 -4.91
N GLY A 147 -1.10 -2.34 -5.07
CA GLY A 147 0.21 -2.48 -5.66
C GLY A 147 1.17 -3.23 -4.76
N THR A 148 2.20 -3.81 -5.36
CA THR A 148 3.18 -4.67 -4.69
C THR A 148 4.62 -4.32 -5.04
N ASP A 149 4.86 -3.19 -5.71
CA ASP A 149 6.16 -2.74 -6.20
C ASP A 149 6.20 -1.20 -6.37
N GLU A 150 5.54 -0.47 -5.45
CA GLU A 150 5.48 0.98 -5.48
C GLU A 150 6.85 1.59 -5.14
N GLU A 151 7.47 1.09 -4.09
CA GLU A 151 8.73 1.56 -3.51
C GLU A 151 9.96 1.34 -4.43
N THR A 152 9.76 0.78 -5.63
CA THR A 152 10.85 0.50 -6.57
C THR A 152 10.55 0.93 -8.00
N LEU A 153 9.93 0.09 -8.83
CA LEU A 153 9.82 0.32 -10.28
C LEU A 153 8.38 0.36 -10.80
N TRP A 154 7.38 0.23 -9.95
CA TRP A 154 5.96 0.25 -10.32
C TRP A 154 5.57 -0.80 -11.37
N ARG A 155 6.26 -1.90 -11.44
CA ARG A 155 5.99 -3.00 -12.39
C ARG A 155 4.60 -3.60 -12.19
N CYS A 156 4.12 -3.58 -10.95
CA CYS A 156 2.75 -3.97 -10.59
C CYS A 156 1.72 -3.13 -11.33
N MET A 157 1.89 -1.81 -11.37
CA MET A 157 0.95 -0.90 -12.05
C MET A 157 1.12 -0.91 -13.55
N ALA A 158 2.33 -1.12 -14.08
CA ALA A 158 2.51 -1.36 -15.51
C ALA A 158 1.66 -2.55 -15.97
N ARG A 159 1.70 -3.66 -15.23
CA ARG A 159 0.89 -4.84 -15.52
C ARG A 159 -0.60 -4.63 -15.31
N TYR A 160 -1.01 -3.90 -14.27
CA TYR A 160 -2.41 -3.53 -14.05
C TYR A 160 -2.95 -2.75 -15.26
N ASN A 161 -2.24 -1.74 -15.72
CA ASN A 161 -2.64 -0.89 -16.85
C ASN A 161 -2.72 -1.64 -18.20
N GLU A 162 -2.01 -2.76 -18.35
CA GLU A 162 -2.10 -3.61 -19.53
C GLU A 162 -3.36 -4.50 -19.53
N LEU A 163 -3.87 -4.87 -18.36
CA LEU A 163 -4.89 -5.91 -18.23
C LEU A 163 -6.25 -5.39 -17.77
N GLU A 164 -6.28 -4.28 -17.07
CA GLU A 164 -7.47 -3.76 -16.41
C GLU A 164 -7.97 -2.47 -17.08
N GLU A 165 -9.22 -2.15 -16.82
CA GLU A 165 -9.82 -0.90 -17.30
C GLU A 165 -9.22 0.33 -16.63
N THR A 166 -9.15 1.42 -17.37
CA THR A 166 -8.74 2.72 -16.83
C THR A 166 -9.83 3.31 -15.94
N ALA A 167 -9.48 3.76 -14.75
CA ALA A 167 -10.41 4.42 -13.85
C ALA A 167 -10.86 5.78 -14.40
N THR A 168 -12.13 6.14 -14.15
CA THR A 168 -12.69 7.45 -14.53
C THR A 168 -12.05 8.57 -13.70
N LEU A 169 -11.79 8.30 -12.43
CA LEU A 169 -11.11 9.18 -11.48
C LEU A 169 -10.46 8.34 -10.39
N GLY A 170 -9.54 8.93 -9.66
CA GLY A 170 -8.87 8.22 -8.58
C GLY A 170 -8.03 9.13 -7.70
N PHE A 171 -7.56 8.58 -6.61
CA PHE A 171 -6.57 9.19 -5.73
C PHE A 171 -5.71 8.10 -5.09
N ALA A 172 -4.51 8.49 -4.66
CA ALA A 172 -3.67 7.69 -3.77
C ALA A 172 -3.73 8.31 -2.37
N PRO A 173 -4.01 7.54 -1.31
CA PRO A 173 -3.99 8.04 0.06
C PRO A 173 -2.57 8.23 0.60
N ASP A 174 -1.58 8.07 -0.22
CA ASP A 174 -0.16 7.97 0.04
C ASP A 174 0.55 9.33 0.03
N SER A 175 0.00 10.30 0.72
CA SER A 175 0.60 11.62 0.88
C SER A 175 0.00 12.38 2.06
N SER A 176 0.60 13.51 2.40
CA SER A 176 0.08 14.44 3.41
C SER A 176 -0.90 15.44 2.80
N PHE A 177 -1.73 16.08 3.64
CA PHE A 177 -2.53 17.21 3.25
C PHE A 177 -1.70 18.51 3.24
N PRO A 178 -2.00 19.47 2.33
CA PRO A 178 -3.13 19.53 1.40
C PRO A 178 -2.99 18.55 0.22
N LEU A 179 -4.11 18.35 -0.52
CA LEU A 179 -4.13 17.46 -1.68
C LEU A 179 -3.03 17.82 -2.70
N THR A 180 -2.16 16.86 -2.97
CA THR A 180 -1.18 16.94 -4.05
C THR A 180 -1.87 16.63 -5.38
N TYR A 181 -1.78 17.51 -6.36
CA TYR A 181 -2.40 17.35 -7.68
C TYR A 181 -1.39 17.40 -8.83
N ALA A 182 -0.12 17.64 -8.51
CA ALA A 182 0.98 17.64 -9.47
C ALA A 182 2.28 17.32 -8.75
N GLU A 183 3.13 16.56 -9.39
CA GLU A 183 4.44 16.14 -8.87
C GLU A 183 5.53 16.39 -9.90
N LYS A 184 6.79 16.45 -9.42
CA LYS A 184 7.96 16.49 -10.29
C LYS A 184 8.21 15.12 -10.89
N GLY A 185 8.79 15.09 -12.09
CA GLY A 185 9.28 13.85 -12.69
C GLY A 185 10.41 13.24 -11.87
N LEU A 186 10.42 11.91 -11.77
CA LEU A 186 11.46 11.13 -11.12
C LEU A 186 12.45 10.59 -12.17
N LEU A 187 13.74 10.75 -11.91
CA LEU A 187 14.81 10.15 -12.70
C LEU A 187 15.76 9.38 -11.78
N GLN A 188 15.79 8.06 -11.95
CA GLN A 188 16.75 7.18 -11.26
C GLN A 188 17.88 6.82 -12.20
N ILE A 189 19.12 7.06 -11.80
CA ILE A 189 20.31 6.76 -12.59
C ILE A 189 21.17 5.74 -11.83
N LYS A 190 21.41 4.59 -12.45
CA LYS A 190 22.32 3.57 -11.94
C LYS A 190 23.63 3.65 -12.71
N LEU A 191 24.70 4.09 -12.05
CA LEU A 191 26.04 4.17 -12.64
C LEU A 191 26.83 2.90 -12.34
N HIS A 192 27.34 2.26 -13.39
CA HIS A 192 28.25 1.14 -13.28
C HIS A 192 29.61 1.56 -13.83
N GLY A 193 30.65 1.48 -13.00
CA GLY A 193 32.03 1.71 -13.42
C GLY A 193 32.94 0.57 -12.99
N PRO A 194 34.00 0.24 -13.76
CA PRO A 194 35.00 -0.67 -13.25
C PRO A 194 35.71 0.03 -12.07
N GLY A 195 35.44 -0.43 -10.85
CA GLY A 195 36.09 0.10 -9.66
C GLY A 195 37.57 -0.19 -9.66
N SER A 196 38.40 0.77 -9.21
CA SER A 196 39.77 0.48 -8.77
C SER A 196 39.78 0.44 -7.25
N GLN A 197 40.55 -0.47 -6.65
CA GLN A 197 40.65 -0.58 -5.18
C GLN A 197 41.30 0.66 -4.51
N ALA A 198 41.70 1.68 -5.29
CA ALA A 198 42.40 2.85 -4.80
C ALA A 198 41.51 4.03 -4.35
N LEU A 199 40.19 3.99 -4.64
CA LEU A 199 39.24 5.04 -4.24
C LEU A 199 37.89 4.40 -3.93
N ALA A 200 37.58 4.21 -2.65
CA ALA A 200 36.22 4.05 -2.20
C ALA A 200 35.53 5.42 -2.23
N ILE A 201 34.72 5.67 -3.24
CA ILE A 201 33.76 6.77 -3.19
C ILE A 201 32.54 6.20 -2.47
N GLU A 202 32.36 6.52 -1.20
CA GLU A 202 31.07 6.37 -0.56
C GLU A 202 30.11 7.24 -1.35
N ALA A 203 29.16 6.61 -2.05
CA ALA A 203 28.04 7.32 -2.63
C ALA A 203 27.22 7.87 -1.46
N GLY A 204 27.32 9.16 -1.25
CA GLY A 204 26.47 9.85 -0.31
C GLY A 204 25.01 9.73 -0.71
N GLU A 205 24.16 10.02 0.23
CA GLU A 205 22.71 9.96 0.21
C GLU A 205 22.08 10.36 -1.12
N ALA A 206 21.07 9.63 -1.57
CA ALA A 206 20.27 10.01 -2.72
C ALA A 206 19.59 11.36 -2.43
N PHE A 207 19.98 12.40 -3.13
CA PHE A 207 19.29 13.67 -3.07
C PHE A 207 18.00 13.58 -3.89
N ASN A 208 16.87 13.65 -3.21
CA ASN A 208 15.61 14.00 -3.86
C ASN A 208 15.71 15.47 -4.29
N VAL A 209 15.79 15.70 -5.57
CA VAL A 209 15.83 17.06 -6.16
C VAL A 209 14.43 17.49 -6.53
#